data_4ac5d1235886dff217dde6bdf2e34d94
#
_entry.id   4ac5d1235886dff217dde6bdf2e34d94
#
_cell.length_a   1.000
_cell.length_b   1.000
_cell.length_c   1.000
_cell.angle_alpha   90.00
_cell.angle_beta   90.00
_cell.angle_gamma   90.00
#
_symmetry.space_group_name_H-M   'P 1'
#
loop_
_entity.id
_entity.type
_entity.pdbx_description
1 polymer ?
#
loop_
_entity_poly.entity_id
_entity_poly.type
_entity_poly.pdbx_seq_one_letter_code
_entity_poly.pdbx_strand_id
1 'polypeptide(L)'
;MEDKKFAKERFIDGFLGGVEDWDNHLAEAINKDENPYLKDKLLKILKEQEDFGNAINSGLGREMWYSNDFFINSLILDFITGAEDDLVNELKQIWVGMLGKPGVNVEAINMNDEFEGYLIKMHFEMELNIHLISDLVAYYVYGMQISSERERVKLFPEMAELLLYLIDKKALLKKATEVAQNDQENQEDHNSPRLNIASELYEAGMKFVLGHEIGHHFLKHTESTGRNIVSKFVPADVTSNQLHLDEFAADNFALDLLISGMKERNDNNLLAPLIVLLMLAIYDKTPEEPNQSHPSFRDRYLNLLSRVSEHDEKVASGLQQIFNNVATWINYSLSESGYWKTEWWK
;
A
#
# COMPACT_ATOMS: atom_id res chain seq x y z
N MET A 1 20.59 -31.27 13.68
CA MET A 1 19.90 -30.32 12.76
C MET A 1 20.17 -28.96 13.34
N GLU A 2 20.80 -28.08 12.63
CA GLU A 2 20.85 -26.67 13.04
C GLU A 2 19.42 -26.16 13.06
N ASP A 3 19.04 -25.43 14.11
CA ASP A 3 17.72 -24.80 14.17
C ASP A 3 17.61 -23.79 13.02
N LYS A 4 16.54 -23.88 12.23
CA LYS A 4 16.31 -22.96 11.16
C LYS A 4 16.04 -21.56 11.71
N LYS A 5 16.54 -20.53 11.03
CA LYS A 5 16.27 -19.14 11.38
C LYS A 5 14.87 -18.74 10.90
N PHE A 6 14.20 -17.86 11.66
CA PHE A 6 12.90 -17.31 11.25
C PHE A 6 13.02 -16.19 10.21
N ALA A 7 11.90 -15.84 9.56
CA ALA A 7 11.83 -14.79 8.56
C ALA A 7 12.35 -13.43 9.05
N LYS A 8 12.14 -13.09 10.33
CA LYS A 8 12.72 -11.90 10.98
C LYS A 8 14.23 -11.88 10.91
N GLU A 9 14.89 -12.98 11.29
CA GLU A 9 16.34 -13.09 11.28
C GLU A 9 16.91 -13.03 9.87
N ARG A 10 16.20 -13.63 8.92
CA ARG A 10 16.53 -13.51 7.50
C ARG A 10 16.49 -12.07 7.01
N PHE A 11 15.50 -11.28 7.46
CA PHE A 11 15.43 -9.86 7.13
C PHE A 11 16.60 -9.09 7.73
N ILE A 12 16.89 -9.29 9.01
CA ILE A 12 17.98 -8.61 9.70
C ILE A 12 19.32 -8.95 9.06
N ASP A 13 19.62 -10.22 8.82
CA ASP A 13 20.89 -10.65 8.23
C ASP A 13 21.03 -10.21 6.77
N GLY A 14 19.97 -10.37 5.97
CA GLY A 14 20.04 -10.16 4.53
C GLY A 14 19.87 -8.71 4.08
N PHE A 15 19.12 -7.90 4.83
CA PHE A 15 18.74 -6.55 4.41
C PHE A 15 19.21 -5.44 5.34
N LEU A 16 19.40 -5.72 6.63
CA LEU A 16 19.87 -4.75 7.62
C LEU A 16 21.35 -4.94 8.04
N GLY A 17 22.04 -5.92 7.45
CA GLY A 17 23.45 -6.16 7.76
C GLY A 17 23.71 -6.64 9.19
N GLY A 18 22.74 -7.33 9.80
CA GLY A 18 22.84 -7.87 11.15
C GLY A 18 22.52 -6.86 12.27
N VAL A 19 22.02 -5.67 11.94
CA VAL A 19 21.60 -4.67 12.95
C VAL A 19 20.15 -4.94 13.35
N GLU A 20 19.95 -5.41 14.57
CA GLU A 20 18.63 -5.81 15.09
C GLU A 20 17.75 -4.61 15.45
N ASP A 21 18.35 -3.47 15.76
CA ASP A 21 17.66 -2.27 16.23
C ASP A 21 17.36 -1.31 15.07
N TRP A 22 16.22 -1.55 14.44
CA TRP A 22 15.71 -0.72 13.35
C TRP A 22 15.47 0.74 13.74
N ASP A 23 14.94 0.97 14.95
CA ASP A 23 14.61 2.31 15.42
C ASP A 23 15.89 3.14 15.55
N ASN A 24 16.97 2.55 16.09
CA ASN A 24 18.28 3.16 16.10
C ASN A 24 18.84 3.38 14.70
N HIS A 25 18.64 2.43 13.78
CA HIS A 25 19.12 2.56 12.41
C HIS A 25 18.41 3.70 11.67
N LEU A 26 17.09 3.84 11.81
CA LEU A 26 16.32 4.94 11.25
C LEU A 26 16.69 6.27 11.92
N ALA A 27 16.82 6.30 13.24
CA ALA A 27 17.28 7.48 13.98
C ALA A 27 18.69 7.90 13.58
N GLU A 28 19.61 6.94 13.35
CA GLU A 28 20.94 7.24 12.83
C GLU A 28 20.92 7.79 11.40
N ALA A 29 20.03 7.26 10.53
CA ALA A 29 19.86 7.76 9.17
C ALA A 29 19.34 9.21 9.18
N ILE A 30 18.31 9.48 9.99
CA ILE A 30 17.78 10.84 10.20
C ILE A 30 18.84 11.77 10.79
N ASN A 31 19.64 11.29 11.74
CA ASN A 31 20.71 12.09 12.34
C ASN A 31 21.84 12.48 11.37
N LYS A 32 21.97 11.76 10.27
CA LYS A 32 22.94 12.09 9.19
C LYS A 32 22.38 13.10 8.19
N ASP A 33 21.09 13.46 8.27
CA ASP A 33 20.49 14.48 7.41
C ASP A 33 21.12 15.85 7.68
N GLU A 34 21.53 16.54 6.64
CA GLU A 34 22.16 17.86 6.73
C GLU A 34 21.17 18.99 7.05
N ASN A 35 19.85 18.73 6.91
CA ASN A 35 18.81 19.71 7.18
C ASN A 35 18.34 19.62 8.66
N PRO A 36 18.74 20.57 9.53
CA PRO A 36 18.44 20.47 10.96
C PRO A 36 16.94 20.52 11.27
N TYR A 37 16.16 21.28 10.50
CA TYR A 37 14.70 21.40 10.73
C TYR A 37 13.96 20.12 10.36
N LEU A 38 14.32 19.51 9.24
CA LEU A 38 13.74 18.25 8.80
C LEU A 38 14.12 17.12 9.78
N LYS A 39 15.37 17.08 10.21
CA LYS A 39 15.87 16.13 11.18
C LYS A 39 15.08 16.16 12.48
N ASP A 40 14.93 17.31 13.10
CA ASP A 40 14.22 17.43 14.39
C ASP A 40 12.76 17.01 14.26
N LYS A 41 12.11 17.38 13.15
CA LYS A 41 10.73 16.98 12.89
C LYS A 41 10.59 15.48 12.65
N LEU A 42 11.47 14.88 11.87
CA LEU A 42 11.45 13.42 11.62
C LEU A 42 11.73 12.62 12.90
N LEU A 43 12.66 13.08 13.76
CA LEU A 43 12.90 12.43 15.06
C LEU A 43 11.69 12.53 15.99
N LYS A 44 10.97 13.66 15.95
CA LYS A 44 9.72 13.83 16.71
C LYS A 44 8.63 12.87 16.20
N ILE A 45 8.44 12.79 14.89
CA ILE A 45 7.48 11.87 14.26
C ILE A 45 7.82 10.42 14.61
N LEU A 46 9.09 10.02 14.50
CA LEU A 46 9.53 8.67 14.84
C LEU A 46 9.18 8.33 16.30
N LYS A 47 9.42 9.26 17.22
CA LYS A 47 9.07 9.07 18.63
C LYS A 47 7.56 8.99 18.85
N GLU A 48 6.76 9.83 18.19
CA GLU A 48 5.30 9.78 18.26
C GLU A 48 4.74 8.47 17.71
N GLN A 49 5.32 7.96 16.61
CA GLN A 49 4.97 6.65 16.06
C GLN A 49 5.34 5.51 17.03
N GLU A 50 6.51 5.57 17.66
CA GLU A 50 6.91 4.60 18.68
C GLU A 50 5.95 4.61 19.87
N ASP A 51 5.61 5.80 20.39
CA ASP A 51 4.69 5.95 21.52
C ASP A 51 3.29 5.44 21.16
N PHE A 52 2.80 5.73 19.96
CA PHE A 52 1.53 5.24 19.43
C PHE A 52 1.53 3.72 19.23
N GLY A 53 2.58 3.18 18.62
CA GLY A 53 2.75 1.74 18.43
C GLY A 53 2.82 0.98 19.76
N ASN A 54 3.54 1.53 20.74
CA ASN A 54 3.59 0.96 22.09
C ASN A 54 2.21 1.00 22.78
N ALA A 55 1.41 2.03 22.54
CA ALA A 55 0.05 2.12 23.07
C ALA A 55 -0.89 1.08 22.43
N ILE A 56 -0.83 0.91 21.11
CA ILE A 56 -1.63 -0.09 20.39
C ILE A 56 -1.21 -1.52 20.77
N ASN A 57 0.09 -1.76 20.83
CA ASN A 57 0.67 -3.07 21.14
C ASN A 57 0.86 -3.29 22.65
N SER A 58 0.24 -2.43 23.49
CA SER A 58 0.36 -2.53 24.94
C SER A 58 -0.13 -3.88 25.45
N GLY A 59 0.78 -4.71 25.95
CA GLY A 59 0.52 -6.08 26.38
C GLY A 59 1.02 -7.16 25.43
N LEU A 60 1.51 -6.81 24.25
CA LEU A 60 2.23 -7.71 23.36
C LEU A 60 3.73 -7.60 23.64
N GLY A 61 4.38 -8.71 23.96
CA GLY A 61 5.84 -8.75 23.98
C GLY A 61 6.39 -8.52 22.55
N ARG A 62 7.62 -8.01 22.43
CA ARG A 62 8.27 -7.81 21.09
C ARG A 62 8.42 -9.13 20.31
N GLU A 63 8.40 -10.26 20.96
CA GLU A 63 8.35 -11.59 20.36
C GLU A 63 7.07 -11.87 19.57
N MET A 64 6.00 -11.08 19.80
CA MET A 64 4.73 -11.17 19.08
C MET A 64 4.59 -10.11 17.98
N TRP A 65 5.67 -9.45 17.62
CA TRP A 65 5.66 -8.50 16.53
C TRP A 65 5.95 -9.18 15.20
N TYR A 66 5.26 -8.71 14.17
CA TYR A 66 5.27 -9.23 12.82
C TYR A 66 5.92 -8.26 11.82
N SER A 67 6.43 -7.12 12.32
CA SER A 67 7.13 -6.10 11.52
C SER A 67 8.09 -5.29 12.40
N ASN A 68 9.06 -4.64 11.79
CA ASN A 68 9.86 -3.58 12.40
C ASN A 68 9.17 -2.21 12.33
N ASP A 69 8.01 -2.12 11.69
CA ASP A 69 7.17 -0.92 11.63
C ASP A 69 5.89 -1.12 12.45
N PHE A 70 5.51 -0.09 13.24
CA PHE A 70 4.37 -0.17 14.17
C PHE A 70 3.03 -0.24 13.46
N PHE A 71 2.87 0.53 12.39
CA PHE A 71 1.62 0.56 11.63
C PHE A 71 1.42 -0.75 10.87
N ILE A 72 2.47 -1.22 10.19
CA ILE A 72 2.45 -2.52 9.51
C ILE A 72 2.16 -3.66 10.49
N ASN A 73 2.77 -3.62 11.68
CA ASN A 73 2.49 -4.60 12.71
C ASN A 73 1.01 -4.62 13.11
N SER A 74 0.37 -3.46 13.23
CA SER A 74 -1.07 -3.37 13.54
C SER A 74 -1.93 -3.98 12.42
N LEU A 75 -1.58 -3.77 11.15
CA LEU A 75 -2.30 -4.36 10.01
C LEU A 75 -2.20 -5.89 9.99
N ILE A 76 -1.03 -6.45 10.30
CA ILE A 76 -0.89 -7.91 10.40
C ILE A 76 -1.70 -8.48 11.58
N LEU A 77 -1.73 -7.77 12.69
CA LEU A 77 -2.58 -8.15 13.84
C LEU A 77 -4.08 -8.10 13.48
N ASP A 78 -4.51 -7.13 12.68
CA ASP A 78 -5.87 -7.08 12.17
C ASP A 78 -6.21 -8.29 11.29
N PHE A 79 -5.30 -8.68 10.39
CA PHE A 79 -5.47 -9.90 9.59
C PHE A 79 -5.56 -11.14 10.46
N ILE A 80 -4.69 -11.29 11.45
CA ILE A 80 -4.70 -12.43 12.40
C ILE A 80 -6.03 -12.46 13.19
N THR A 81 -6.54 -11.29 13.60
CA THR A 81 -7.77 -11.19 14.40
C THR A 81 -9.02 -11.47 13.56
N GLY A 82 -9.01 -11.11 12.28
CA GLY A 82 -10.12 -11.30 11.35
C GLY A 82 -10.13 -12.63 10.61
N ALA A 83 -9.04 -13.40 10.66
CA ALA A 83 -8.89 -14.63 9.90
C ALA A 83 -9.56 -15.83 10.57
N GLU A 84 -9.90 -16.85 9.76
CA GLU A 84 -10.29 -18.16 10.22
C GLU A 84 -9.12 -18.91 10.86
N ASP A 85 -9.40 -19.84 11.78
CA ASP A 85 -8.40 -20.53 12.59
C ASP A 85 -7.25 -21.18 11.78
N ASP A 86 -7.57 -21.75 10.62
CA ASP A 86 -6.58 -22.39 9.74
C ASP A 86 -5.58 -21.38 9.18
N LEU A 87 -6.03 -20.14 8.91
CA LEU A 87 -5.20 -19.09 8.35
C LEU A 87 -4.38 -18.36 9.41
N VAL A 88 -4.86 -18.30 10.65
CA VAL A 88 -4.18 -17.63 11.79
C VAL A 88 -2.76 -18.17 12.00
N ASN A 89 -2.58 -19.49 11.93
CA ASN A 89 -1.28 -20.10 12.17
C ASN A 89 -0.25 -19.77 11.08
N GLU A 90 -0.72 -19.61 9.83
CA GLU A 90 0.13 -19.21 8.70
C GLU A 90 0.47 -17.70 8.79
N LEU A 91 -0.52 -16.87 9.13
CA LEU A 91 -0.31 -15.42 9.31
C LEU A 91 0.70 -15.11 10.42
N LYS A 92 0.73 -15.89 11.50
CA LYS A 92 1.71 -15.75 12.58
C LYS A 92 3.14 -16.08 12.18
N GLN A 93 3.36 -16.67 11.01
CA GLN A 93 4.69 -16.96 10.50
C GLN A 93 5.24 -15.87 9.58
N ILE A 94 4.46 -14.80 9.33
CA ILE A 94 4.86 -13.69 8.48
C ILE A 94 5.78 -12.73 9.25
N TRP A 95 6.79 -12.24 8.56
CA TRP A 95 7.54 -11.05 8.94
C TRP A 95 7.54 -10.06 7.79
N VAL A 96 7.09 -8.84 8.06
CA VAL A 96 7.15 -7.72 7.11
C VAL A 96 8.30 -6.80 7.49
N GLY A 97 9.33 -6.77 6.68
CA GLY A 97 10.50 -5.93 6.88
C GLY A 97 10.43 -4.62 6.11
N MET A 98 10.27 -3.51 6.82
CA MET A 98 10.30 -2.17 6.24
C MET A 98 11.74 -1.70 6.04
N LEU A 99 12.06 -1.23 4.83
CA LEU A 99 13.36 -0.68 4.46
C LEU A 99 13.28 0.84 4.28
N GLY A 100 14.16 1.57 4.94
CA GLY A 100 14.36 3.02 4.78
C GLY A 100 15.06 3.40 3.46
N LYS A 101 14.87 2.61 2.40
CA LYS A 101 15.44 2.87 1.07
C LYS A 101 14.37 3.43 0.13
N PRO A 102 14.75 4.33 -0.80
CA PRO A 102 13.83 4.78 -1.83
C PRO A 102 13.40 3.62 -2.73
N GLY A 103 12.19 3.71 -3.25
CA GLY A 103 11.61 2.75 -4.18
C GLY A 103 10.16 2.41 -3.85
N VAL A 104 9.36 2.29 -4.91
CA VAL A 104 7.95 1.88 -4.81
C VAL A 104 7.92 0.37 -5.06
N ASN A 105 8.30 -0.40 -4.03
CA ASN A 105 8.39 -1.85 -4.15
C ASN A 105 7.97 -2.55 -2.86
N VAL A 106 7.17 -3.60 -3.01
CA VAL A 106 6.89 -4.61 -2.00
C VAL A 106 7.10 -5.96 -2.66
N GLU A 107 7.63 -6.93 -1.95
CA GLU A 107 8.04 -8.19 -2.53
C GLU A 107 7.96 -9.33 -1.52
N ALA A 108 7.19 -10.36 -1.84
CA ALA A 108 7.23 -11.64 -1.17
C ALA A 108 8.53 -12.37 -1.52
N ILE A 109 9.40 -12.54 -0.54
CA ILE A 109 10.75 -13.10 -0.77
C ILE A 109 10.66 -14.61 -0.93
N ASN A 110 11.27 -15.14 -1.99
CA ASN A 110 11.32 -16.57 -2.26
C ASN A 110 11.80 -17.35 -1.04
N MET A 111 11.05 -18.40 -0.70
CA MET A 111 11.40 -19.29 0.39
C MET A 111 12.63 -20.12 0.04
N ASN A 112 13.41 -20.45 1.03
CA ASN A 112 14.53 -21.39 0.93
C ASN A 112 14.55 -22.34 2.15
N ASP A 113 15.36 -23.39 2.08
CA ASP A 113 15.41 -24.41 3.11
C ASP A 113 16.15 -24.00 4.41
N GLU A 114 16.77 -22.81 4.41
CA GLU A 114 17.57 -22.31 5.55
C GLU A 114 16.73 -21.56 6.58
N PHE A 115 15.55 -21.08 6.17
CA PHE A 115 14.68 -20.25 7.01
C PHE A 115 13.27 -20.83 7.11
N GLU A 116 12.60 -20.50 8.21
CA GLU A 116 11.19 -20.78 8.44
C GLU A 116 10.37 -19.48 8.37
N GLY A 117 9.10 -19.62 8.01
CA GLY A 117 8.17 -18.50 7.90
C GLY A 117 8.27 -17.73 6.57
N TYR A 118 7.48 -16.70 6.48
CA TYR A 118 7.24 -15.93 5.26
C TYR A 118 7.79 -14.52 5.40
N LEU A 119 8.70 -14.12 4.51
CA LEU A 119 9.29 -12.79 4.52
C LEU A 119 8.70 -11.93 3.42
N ILE A 120 8.13 -10.79 3.79
CA ILE A 120 7.74 -9.69 2.90
C ILE A 120 8.69 -8.53 3.13
N LYS A 121 9.29 -8.02 2.06
CA LYS A 121 10.15 -6.85 2.08
C LYS A 121 9.40 -5.68 1.49
N MET A 122 9.36 -4.54 2.19
CA MET A 122 8.66 -3.34 1.77
C MET A 122 9.56 -2.11 1.85
N HIS A 123 9.48 -1.23 0.86
CA HIS A 123 10.17 0.05 0.86
C HIS A 123 9.23 1.14 1.40
N PHE A 124 9.75 2.05 2.23
CA PHE A 124 8.95 3.10 2.87
C PHE A 124 8.24 4.03 1.87
N GLU A 125 8.81 4.24 0.66
CA GLU A 125 8.14 5.05 -0.36
C GLU A 125 6.84 4.44 -0.90
N MET A 126 6.65 3.12 -0.78
CA MET A 126 5.37 2.49 -1.11
C MET A 126 4.28 3.02 -0.18
N GLU A 127 4.52 2.98 1.13
CA GLU A 127 3.61 3.51 2.14
C GLU A 127 3.31 4.98 1.90
N LEU A 128 4.35 5.80 1.71
CA LEU A 128 4.23 7.23 1.43
C LEU A 128 3.37 7.49 0.18
N ASN A 129 3.56 6.72 -0.88
CA ASN A 129 2.80 6.90 -2.12
C ASN A 129 1.34 6.47 -1.97
N ILE A 130 1.06 5.42 -1.21
CA ILE A 130 -0.32 5.02 -0.88
C ILE A 130 -0.99 6.12 -0.07
N HIS A 131 -0.30 6.72 0.89
CA HIS A 131 -0.81 7.86 1.65
C HIS A 131 -1.16 9.04 0.72
N LEU A 132 -0.23 9.45 -0.15
CA LEU A 132 -0.43 10.59 -1.07
C LEU A 132 -1.59 10.36 -2.04
N ILE A 133 -1.71 9.16 -2.64
CA ILE A 133 -2.81 8.87 -3.56
C ILE A 133 -4.15 8.78 -2.82
N SER A 134 -4.16 8.24 -1.61
CA SER A 134 -5.35 8.17 -0.77
C SER A 134 -5.86 9.56 -0.41
N ASP A 135 -4.97 10.46 -0.05
CA ASP A 135 -5.31 11.86 0.26
C ASP A 135 -5.81 12.60 -0.99
N LEU A 136 -5.15 12.42 -2.14
CA LEU A 136 -5.61 12.98 -3.41
C LEU A 136 -7.03 12.53 -3.76
N VAL A 137 -7.29 11.23 -3.67
CA VAL A 137 -8.62 10.66 -3.98
C VAL A 137 -9.65 11.09 -2.94
N ALA A 138 -9.26 11.23 -1.67
CA ALA A 138 -10.14 11.75 -0.63
C ALA A 138 -10.60 13.18 -0.90
N TYR A 139 -9.73 14.05 -1.42
CA TYR A 139 -10.15 15.38 -1.90
C TYR A 139 -11.20 15.29 -3.00
N TYR A 140 -11.03 14.38 -3.95
CA TYR A 140 -12.00 14.17 -5.03
C TYR A 140 -13.34 13.66 -4.49
N VAL A 141 -13.35 12.60 -3.69
CA VAL A 141 -14.55 11.99 -3.12
C VAL A 141 -15.29 12.97 -2.20
N TYR A 142 -14.55 13.67 -1.35
CA TYR A 142 -15.11 14.72 -0.50
C TYR A 142 -15.69 15.85 -1.35
N GLY A 143 -15.02 16.26 -2.42
CA GLY A 143 -15.50 17.27 -3.35
C GLY A 143 -16.85 16.92 -3.99
N MET A 144 -17.13 15.64 -4.23
CA MET A 144 -18.44 15.21 -4.75
C MET A 144 -19.60 15.44 -3.74
N GLN A 145 -19.30 15.50 -2.46
CA GLN A 145 -20.28 15.79 -1.39
C GLN A 145 -20.57 17.29 -1.25
N ILE A 146 -19.71 18.15 -1.80
CA ILE A 146 -19.86 19.61 -1.72
C ILE A 146 -20.83 20.08 -2.81
N SER A 147 -21.92 20.75 -2.40
CA SER A 147 -22.94 21.27 -3.33
C SER A 147 -22.46 22.47 -4.14
N SER A 148 -21.56 23.28 -3.57
CA SER A 148 -21.06 24.51 -4.19
C SER A 148 -19.90 24.22 -5.15
N GLU A 149 -20.09 24.48 -6.44
CA GLU A 149 -19.04 24.39 -7.44
C GLU A 149 -17.82 25.27 -7.11
N ARG A 150 -18.05 26.47 -6.59
CA ARG A 150 -17.00 27.40 -6.17
C ARG A 150 -16.12 26.82 -5.06
N GLU A 151 -16.68 26.04 -4.16
CA GLU A 151 -15.91 25.40 -3.10
C GLU A 151 -15.18 24.16 -3.60
N ARG A 152 -15.81 23.37 -4.48
CA ARG A 152 -15.13 22.20 -5.10
C ARG A 152 -13.88 22.62 -5.88
N VAL A 153 -13.95 23.71 -6.64
CA VAL A 153 -12.80 24.20 -7.42
C VAL A 153 -11.61 24.54 -6.53
N LYS A 154 -11.81 24.93 -5.28
CA LYS A 154 -10.73 25.23 -4.34
C LYS A 154 -9.93 24.00 -3.90
N LEU A 155 -10.45 22.78 -4.13
CA LEU A 155 -9.77 21.54 -3.81
C LEU A 155 -8.74 21.12 -4.89
N PHE A 156 -8.86 21.61 -6.13
CA PHE A 156 -7.95 21.22 -7.20
C PHE A 156 -6.48 21.61 -6.99
N PRO A 157 -6.13 22.76 -6.41
CA PRO A 157 -4.75 23.08 -6.07
C PRO A 157 -4.12 22.05 -5.11
N GLU A 158 -4.85 21.62 -4.08
CA GLU A 158 -4.39 20.62 -3.12
C GLU A 158 -4.16 19.27 -3.80
N MET A 159 -5.11 18.84 -4.65
CA MET A 159 -4.94 17.60 -5.45
C MET A 159 -3.74 17.70 -6.38
N ALA A 160 -3.50 18.85 -7.01
CA ALA A 160 -2.36 19.06 -7.90
C ALA A 160 -1.03 19.03 -7.14
N GLU A 161 -1.00 19.57 -5.91
CA GLU A 161 0.18 19.51 -5.04
C GLU A 161 0.50 18.07 -4.64
N LEU A 162 -0.51 17.27 -4.25
CA LEU A 162 -0.35 15.86 -3.92
C LEU A 162 0.15 15.05 -5.13
N LEU A 163 -0.40 15.32 -6.33
CA LEU A 163 0.05 14.69 -7.56
C LEU A 163 1.51 15.05 -7.86
N LEU A 164 1.91 16.31 -7.64
CA LEU A 164 3.30 16.72 -7.78
C LEU A 164 4.21 15.94 -6.83
N TYR A 165 3.80 15.71 -5.58
CA TYR A 165 4.57 14.95 -4.59
C TYR A 165 4.72 13.47 -4.95
N LEU A 166 3.73 12.89 -5.59
CA LEU A 166 3.82 11.52 -6.12
C LEU A 166 4.94 11.39 -7.16
N ILE A 167 5.07 12.38 -8.07
CA ILE A 167 6.02 12.31 -9.19
C ILE A 167 7.38 12.96 -8.90
N ASP A 168 7.45 13.89 -7.95
CA ASP A 168 8.68 14.62 -7.59
C ASP A 168 8.92 14.65 -6.07
N LYS A 169 9.71 13.70 -5.60
CA LYS A 169 10.08 13.61 -4.18
C LYS A 169 10.86 14.83 -3.66
N LYS A 170 11.53 15.59 -4.55
CA LYS A 170 12.22 16.82 -4.14
C LYS A 170 11.22 17.93 -3.81
N ALA A 171 10.10 17.99 -4.54
CA ALA A 171 9.03 18.92 -4.22
C ALA A 171 8.44 18.62 -2.83
N LEU A 172 8.21 17.33 -2.52
CA LEU A 172 7.75 16.89 -1.21
C LEU A 172 8.73 17.28 -0.09
N LEU A 173 10.02 16.99 -0.25
CA LEU A 173 11.04 17.33 0.75
C LEU A 173 11.16 18.84 0.95
N LYS A 174 11.07 19.63 -0.12
CA LYS A 174 11.06 21.10 -0.04
C LYS A 174 9.88 21.59 0.80
N LYS A 175 8.67 21.08 0.54
CA LYS A 175 7.48 21.45 1.31
C LYS A 175 7.60 21.06 2.78
N ALA A 176 8.05 19.83 3.06
CA ALA A 176 8.28 19.39 4.44
C ALA A 176 9.26 20.31 5.19
N THR A 177 10.32 20.76 4.51
CA THR A 177 11.28 21.73 5.06
C THR A 177 10.64 23.09 5.34
N GLU A 178 9.86 23.62 4.40
CA GLU A 178 9.14 24.90 4.57
C GLU A 178 8.15 24.86 5.74
N VAL A 179 7.40 23.77 5.86
CA VAL A 179 6.46 23.55 6.98
C VAL A 179 7.22 23.48 8.31
N ALA A 180 8.33 22.73 8.35
CA ALA A 180 9.14 22.62 9.57
C ALA A 180 9.76 23.96 10.00
N GLN A 181 10.23 24.77 9.05
CA GLN A 181 10.81 26.10 9.34
C GLN A 181 9.81 27.12 9.85
N ASN A 182 8.55 27.03 9.37
CA ASN A 182 7.54 28.03 9.71
C ASN A 182 6.74 27.68 10.96
N ASP A 183 7.01 26.54 11.61
CA ASP A 183 6.23 26.02 12.75
C ASP A 183 4.71 26.00 12.45
N GLN A 184 4.35 25.97 11.18
CA GLN A 184 2.98 25.87 10.72
C GLN A 184 2.51 24.43 10.93
N GLU A 185 2.06 24.12 12.12
CA GLU A 185 1.16 22.99 12.30
C GLU A 185 -0.10 23.34 11.52
N ASN A 186 -0.34 22.64 10.42
CA ASN A 186 -1.65 22.64 9.80
C ASN A 186 -2.61 22.06 10.85
N GLN A 187 -3.32 22.93 11.54
CA GLN A 187 -4.44 22.56 12.41
C GLN A 187 -5.63 22.18 11.50
N GLU A 188 -5.46 21.12 10.69
CA GLU A 188 -6.65 20.49 10.13
C GLU A 188 -7.43 19.86 11.28
N ASP A 189 -8.73 20.15 11.30
CA ASP A 189 -9.63 19.50 12.24
C ASP A 189 -9.55 17.98 12.01
N HIS A 190 -8.98 17.24 12.96
CA HIS A 190 -8.84 15.79 12.90
C HIS A 190 -10.18 15.05 12.68
N ASN A 191 -11.31 15.73 12.85
CA ASN A 191 -12.65 15.24 12.54
C ASN A 191 -13.13 15.59 11.13
N SER A 192 -12.28 16.10 10.25
CA SER A 192 -12.65 16.41 8.88
C SER A 192 -13.13 15.15 8.14
N PRO A 193 -14.33 15.17 7.51
CA PRO A 193 -14.81 14.04 6.71
C PRO A 193 -13.82 13.61 5.61
N ARG A 194 -13.08 14.57 5.06
CA ARG A 194 -12.02 14.28 4.08
C ARG A 194 -10.90 13.44 4.68
N LEU A 195 -10.42 13.78 5.88
CA LEU A 195 -9.36 13.02 6.55
C LEU A 195 -9.81 11.61 6.90
N ASN A 196 -11.08 11.42 7.28
CA ASN A 196 -11.64 10.09 7.51
C ASN A 196 -11.60 9.25 6.22
N ILE A 197 -12.03 9.81 5.08
CA ILE A 197 -11.95 9.13 3.78
C ILE A 197 -10.49 8.81 3.44
N ALA A 198 -9.56 9.74 3.62
CA ALA A 198 -8.14 9.53 3.35
C ALA A 198 -7.55 8.39 4.19
N SER A 199 -7.88 8.38 5.49
CA SER A 199 -7.41 7.34 6.42
C SER A 199 -7.96 5.96 6.06
N GLU A 200 -9.24 5.85 5.74
CA GLU A 200 -9.88 4.61 5.29
C GLU A 200 -9.25 4.07 4.00
N LEU A 201 -9.05 4.93 3.00
CA LEU A 201 -8.41 4.56 1.74
C LEU A 201 -6.95 4.14 1.95
N TYR A 202 -6.21 4.86 2.79
CA TYR A 202 -4.82 4.54 3.11
C TYR A 202 -4.69 3.20 3.80
N GLU A 203 -5.46 2.96 4.87
CA GLU A 203 -5.42 1.70 5.61
C GLU A 203 -5.82 0.52 4.71
N ALA A 204 -6.89 0.65 3.94
CA ALA A 204 -7.34 -0.40 3.02
C ALA A 204 -6.35 -0.61 1.87
N GLY A 205 -5.71 0.45 1.36
CA GLY A 205 -4.65 0.36 0.35
C GLY A 205 -3.43 -0.41 0.86
N MET A 206 -3.00 -0.12 2.08
CA MET A 206 -1.91 -0.85 2.74
C MET A 206 -2.28 -2.32 2.98
N LYS A 207 -3.50 -2.59 3.47
CA LYS A 207 -4.01 -3.97 3.62
C LYS A 207 -4.05 -4.70 2.29
N PHE A 208 -4.46 -4.05 1.21
CA PHE A 208 -4.45 -4.67 -0.12
C PHE A 208 -3.04 -5.04 -0.57
N VAL A 209 -2.07 -4.13 -0.45
CA VAL A 209 -0.68 -4.40 -0.84
C VAL A 209 -0.08 -5.54 -0.01
N LEU A 210 -0.25 -5.50 1.30
CA LEU A 210 0.22 -6.58 2.17
C LEU A 210 -0.50 -7.90 1.88
N GLY A 211 -1.82 -7.86 1.68
CA GLY A 211 -2.62 -9.02 1.32
C GLY A 211 -2.20 -9.65 0.00
N HIS A 212 -1.76 -8.85 -0.98
CA HIS A 212 -1.22 -9.33 -2.25
C HIS A 212 0.08 -10.14 -2.04
N GLU A 213 1.02 -9.62 -1.26
CA GLU A 213 2.27 -10.32 -0.95
C GLU A 213 2.05 -11.57 -0.08
N ILE A 214 1.11 -11.50 0.87
CA ILE A 214 0.67 -12.65 1.64
C ILE A 214 0.08 -13.71 0.69
N GLY A 215 -0.70 -13.30 -0.29
CA GLY A 215 -1.26 -14.16 -1.32
C GLY A 215 -0.18 -14.93 -2.09
N HIS A 216 0.93 -14.29 -2.47
CA HIS A 216 2.04 -14.98 -3.11
C HIS A 216 2.62 -16.10 -2.26
N HIS A 217 2.76 -15.91 -0.95
CA HIS A 217 3.22 -16.95 -0.04
C HIS A 217 2.20 -18.08 0.12
N PHE A 218 0.95 -17.75 0.40
CA PHE A 218 -0.09 -18.74 0.73
C PHE A 218 -0.55 -19.54 -0.47
N LEU A 219 -0.50 -18.93 -1.67
CA LEU A 219 -0.75 -19.62 -2.94
C LEU A 219 0.52 -20.32 -3.47
N LYS A 220 1.62 -20.33 -2.69
CA LYS A 220 2.89 -21.03 -2.97
C LYS A 220 3.63 -20.52 -4.20
N HIS A 221 3.44 -19.27 -4.59
CA HIS A 221 4.15 -18.65 -5.71
C HIS A 221 5.65 -18.47 -5.41
N THR A 222 6.02 -18.41 -4.14
CA THR A 222 7.40 -18.23 -3.66
C THR A 222 8.16 -19.53 -3.42
N GLU A 223 7.50 -20.69 -3.58
CA GLU A 223 8.14 -22.00 -3.44
C GLU A 223 8.81 -22.46 -4.74
N SER A 224 10.00 -23.05 -4.63
CA SER A 224 10.75 -23.58 -5.80
C SER A 224 10.13 -24.81 -6.45
N THR A 225 9.29 -25.54 -5.72
CA THR A 225 8.80 -26.88 -6.10
C THR A 225 7.30 -27.00 -6.22
N GLY A 226 6.51 -25.96 -5.98
CA GLY A 226 5.13 -26.19 -5.63
C GLY A 226 4.04 -25.45 -6.34
N ARG A 227 4.22 -25.05 -7.55
CA ARG A 227 3.25 -24.22 -8.23
C ARG A 227 2.18 -24.99 -8.93
N ASN A 228 1.00 -25.08 -8.39
CA ASN A 228 -0.19 -25.40 -9.16
C ASN A 228 -1.49 -25.04 -8.45
N ILE A 229 -1.43 -24.07 -7.52
CA ILE A 229 -2.66 -23.50 -7.00
C ILE A 229 -3.05 -22.36 -7.95
N VAL A 230 -3.68 -22.73 -9.07
CA VAL A 230 -4.40 -21.76 -9.87
C VAL A 230 -5.61 -21.36 -9.03
N SER A 231 -5.68 -20.09 -8.65
CA SER A 231 -6.86 -19.55 -7.99
C SER A 231 -8.09 -19.89 -8.84
N LYS A 232 -9.13 -20.43 -8.23
CA LYS A 232 -10.43 -20.74 -8.88
C LYS A 232 -11.08 -19.52 -9.52
N PHE A 233 -10.52 -18.34 -9.26
CA PHE A 233 -11.06 -17.04 -9.59
C PHE A 233 -10.36 -16.35 -10.77
N VAL A 234 -9.30 -16.95 -11.33
CA VAL A 234 -8.66 -16.38 -12.52
C VAL A 234 -9.26 -17.05 -13.75
N PRO A 235 -9.88 -16.28 -14.66
CA PRO A 235 -10.37 -16.84 -15.92
C PRO A 235 -9.23 -17.48 -16.71
N ALA A 236 -9.35 -18.77 -17.06
CA ALA A 236 -8.31 -19.53 -17.73
C ALA A 236 -7.97 -19.04 -19.15
N ASP A 237 -8.79 -18.14 -19.68
CA ASP A 237 -8.67 -17.53 -21.02
C ASP A 237 -7.98 -16.18 -21.04
N VAL A 238 -7.69 -15.59 -19.85
CA VAL A 238 -7.08 -14.24 -19.75
C VAL A 238 -5.62 -14.26 -20.19
N THR A 239 -4.85 -15.28 -19.80
CA THR A 239 -3.44 -15.43 -20.16
C THR A 239 -2.97 -16.87 -20.00
N SER A 240 -1.98 -17.25 -20.80
CA SER A 240 -1.23 -18.51 -20.62
C SER A 240 0.07 -18.32 -19.83
N ASN A 241 0.43 -17.10 -19.47
CA ASN A 241 1.62 -16.81 -18.68
C ASN A 241 1.36 -17.09 -17.20
N GLN A 242 2.08 -18.06 -16.62
CA GLN A 242 1.89 -18.46 -15.23
C GLN A 242 2.15 -17.32 -14.25
N LEU A 243 3.15 -16.46 -14.51
CA LEU A 243 3.46 -15.32 -13.64
C LEU A 243 2.30 -14.32 -13.62
N HIS A 244 1.64 -14.11 -14.75
CA HIS A 244 0.45 -13.24 -14.80
C HIS A 244 -0.74 -13.86 -14.05
N LEU A 245 -0.92 -15.19 -14.12
CA LEU A 245 -1.95 -15.88 -13.34
C LEU A 245 -1.69 -15.77 -11.85
N ASP A 246 -0.42 -15.89 -11.43
CA ASP A 246 0.00 -15.74 -10.04
C ASP A 246 -0.34 -14.31 -9.51
N GLU A 247 -0.12 -13.28 -10.32
CA GLU A 247 -0.48 -11.89 -9.98
C GLU A 247 -1.99 -11.68 -9.81
N PHE A 248 -2.79 -12.18 -10.75
CA PHE A 248 -4.26 -12.12 -10.62
C PHE A 248 -4.76 -12.89 -9.40
N ALA A 249 -4.16 -14.04 -9.11
CA ALA A 249 -4.51 -14.82 -7.94
C ALA A 249 -4.18 -14.10 -6.64
N ALA A 250 -3.02 -13.43 -6.56
CA ALA A 250 -2.61 -12.62 -5.42
C ALA A 250 -3.52 -11.40 -5.23
N ASP A 251 -3.88 -10.71 -6.33
CA ASP A 251 -4.84 -9.59 -6.29
C ASP A 251 -6.21 -10.02 -5.74
N ASN A 252 -6.73 -11.17 -6.22
CA ASN A 252 -8.01 -11.70 -5.79
C ASN A 252 -7.97 -12.15 -4.32
N PHE A 253 -6.87 -12.79 -3.90
CA PHE A 253 -6.65 -13.16 -2.50
C PHE A 253 -6.65 -11.94 -1.60
N ALA A 254 -5.93 -10.88 -1.99
CA ALA A 254 -5.87 -9.62 -1.24
C ALA A 254 -7.25 -8.95 -1.11
N LEU A 255 -8.03 -8.93 -2.19
CA LEU A 255 -9.38 -8.38 -2.17
C LEU A 255 -10.31 -9.21 -1.27
N ASP A 256 -10.26 -10.54 -1.35
CA ASP A 256 -11.07 -11.43 -0.52
C ASP A 256 -10.70 -11.28 0.97
N LEU A 257 -9.40 -11.15 1.28
CA LEU A 257 -8.92 -10.90 2.64
C LEU A 257 -9.40 -9.54 3.16
N LEU A 258 -9.37 -8.52 2.33
CA LEU A 258 -9.88 -7.19 2.67
C LEU A 258 -11.38 -7.22 2.95
N ILE A 259 -12.17 -7.88 2.07
CA ILE A 259 -13.63 -7.98 2.23
C ILE A 259 -14.00 -8.79 3.49
N SER A 260 -13.33 -9.91 3.75
CA SER A 260 -13.60 -10.75 4.91
C SER A 260 -13.29 -10.07 6.24
N GLY A 261 -12.30 -9.17 6.26
CA GLY A 261 -11.93 -8.38 7.44
C GLY A 261 -12.87 -7.20 7.75
N MET A 262 -13.78 -6.86 6.84
CA MET A 262 -14.73 -5.77 7.06
C MET A 262 -15.85 -6.18 8.01
N LYS A 263 -15.91 -5.56 9.19
CA LYS A 263 -17.05 -5.71 10.11
C LYS A 263 -18.34 -5.09 9.56
N GLU A 264 -18.21 -3.97 8.87
CA GLU A 264 -19.26 -3.27 8.15
C GLU A 264 -18.76 -2.94 6.75
N ARG A 265 -19.65 -3.02 5.77
CA ARG A 265 -19.30 -2.69 4.39
C ARG A 265 -18.96 -1.20 4.27
N ASN A 266 -17.76 -0.93 3.80
CA ASN A 266 -17.32 0.42 3.47
C ASN A 266 -16.84 0.44 2.00
N ASP A 267 -17.55 1.20 1.16
CA ASP A 267 -17.24 1.29 -0.27
C ASP A 267 -15.89 1.97 -0.53
N ASN A 268 -15.39 2.83 0.38
CA ASN A 268 -14.04 3.39 0.29
C ASN A 268 -12.97 2.29 0.36
N ASN A 269 -13.17 1.27 1.20
CA ASN A 269 -12.25 0.15 1.29
C ASN A 269 -12.17 -0.65 -0.02
N LEU A 270 -13.27 -0.76 -0.77
CA LEU A 270 -13.30 -1.41 -2.08
C LEU A 270 -12.68 -0.54 -3.19
N LEU A 271 -12.63 0.78 -3.01
CA LEU A 271 -11.94 1.68 -3.92
C LEU A 271 -10.41 1.59 -3.77
N ALA A 272 -9.92 1.29 -2.58
CA ALA A 272 -8.50 1.32 -2.26
C ALA A 272 -7.63 0.41 -3.16
N PRO A 273 -7.98 -0.85 -3.45
CA PRO A 273 -7.23 -1.67 -4.41
C PRO A 273 -7.07 -1.02 -5.78
N LEU A 274 -8.13 -0.38 -6.27
CA LEU A 274 -8.13 0.28 -7.58
C LEU A 274 -7.19 1.50 -7.59
N ILE A 275 -7.20 2.32 -6.53
CA ILE A 275 -6.32 3.50 -6.45
C ILE A 275 -4.86 3.12 -6.22
N VAL A 276 -4.57 1.98 -5.59
CA VAL A 276 -3.22 1.43 -5.52
C VAL A 276 -2.70 1.10 -6.93
N LEU A 277 -3.50 0.42 -7.75
CA LEU A 277 -3.13 0.17 -9.14
C LEU A 277 -2.97 1.48 -9.94
N LEU A 278 -3.83 2.47 -9.70
CA LEU A 278 -3.71 3.79 -10.33
C LEU A 278 -2.40 4.49 -9.95
N MET A 279 -2.04 4.44 -8.66
CA MET A 279 -0.79 4.99 -8.15
C MET A 279 0.43 4.32 -8.80
N LEU A 280 0.43 2.98 -8.90
CA LEU A 280 1.50 2.25 -9.56
C LEU A 280 1.59 2.58 -11.05
N ALA A 281 0.45 2.73 -11.73
CA ALA A 281 0.38 3.11 -13.14
C ALA A 281 0.94 4.52 -13.42
N ILE A 282 0.99 5.43 -12.45
CA ILE A 282 1.64 6.75 -12.61
C ILE A 282 3.13 6.60 -12.96
N TYR A 283 3.77 5.53 -12.51
CA TYR A 283 5.18 5.25 -12.81
C TYR A 283 5.39 4.48 -14.12
N ASP A 284 4.31 4.07 -14.80
CA ASP A 284 4.34 3.36 -16.08
C ASP A 284 3.77 4.24 -17.20
N LYS A 285 4.47 4.26 -18.34
CA LYS A 285 4.05 5.01 -19.53
C LYS A 285 3.08 4.22 -20.42
N THR A 286 3.02 2.92 -20.24
CA THR A 286 2.22 1.98 -21.04
C THR A 286 1.46 1.00 -20.14
N PRO A 287 0.58 1.53 -19.25
CA PRO A 287 -0.14 0.69 -18.28
C PRO A 287 -1.04 -0.38 -18.90
N GLU A 288 -1.35 -0.25 -20.19
CA GLU A 288 -2.09 -1.23 -20.99
C GLU A 288 -1.23 -2.38 -21.51
N GLU A 289 0.09 -2.29 -21.44
CA GLU A 289 1.01 -3.32 -21.93
C GLU A 289 1.49 -4.19 -20.77
N PRO A 290 1.36 -5.53 -20.86
CA PRO A 290 1.93 -6.41 -19.86
C PRO A 290 3.46 -6.50 -20.04
N ASN A 291 4.16 -6.80 -18.96
CA ASN A 291 5.58 -7.15 -19.02
C ASN A 291 5.79 -8.65 -18.81
N GLN A 292 7.03 -9.10 -18.67
CA GLN A 292 7.34 -10.53 -18.56
C GLN A 292 6.74 -11.16 -17.28
N SER A 293 6.71 -10.44 -16.18
CA SER A 293 6.31 -10.94 -14.86
C SER A 293 4.92 -10.50 -14.42
N HIS A 294 4.42 -9.38 -14.93
CA HIS A 294 3.16 -8.79 -14.47
C HIS A 294 2.19 -8.57 -15.64
N PRO A 295 0.88 -8.81 -15.43
CA PRO A 295 -0.18 -8.38 -16.34
C PRO A 295 -0.16 -6.86 -16.48
N SER A 296 -0.86 -6.35 -17.50
CA SER A 296 -1.08 -4.91 -17.59
C SER A 296 -1.88 -4.38 -16.40
N PHE A 297 -1.65 -3.12 -16.03
CA PHE A 297 -2.48 -2.47 -15.00
C PHE A 297 -3.95 -2.42 -15.40
N ARG A 298 -4.22 -2.32 -16.70
CA ARG A 298 -5.57 -2.41 -17.26
C ARG A 298 -6.22 -3.74 -16.93
N ASP A 299 -5.54 -4.85 -17.17
CA ASP A 299 -6.10 -6.17 -16.94
C ASP A 299 -6.31 -6.45 -15.44
N ARG A 300 -5.35 -6.04 -14.58
CA ARG A 300 -5.49 -6.11 -13.13
C ARG A 300 -6.68 -5.28 -12.63
N TYR A 301 -6.83 -4.05 -13.12
CA TYR A 301 -7.96 -3.18 -12.80
C TYR A 301 -9.31 -3.81 -13.18
N LEU A 302 -9.41 -4.34 -14.41
CA LEU A 302 -10.64 -4.99 -14.88
C LEU A 302 -10.97 -6.25 -14.08
N ASN A 303 -9.95 -7.03 -13.71
CA ASN A 303 -10.12 -8.21 -12.86
C ASN A 303 -10.69 -7.83 -11.49
N LEU A 304 -10.09 -6.86 -10.79
CA LEU A 304 -10.57 -6.41 -9.48
C LEU A 304 -11.98 -5.82 -9.56
N LEU A 305 -12.26 -5.01 -10.58
CA LEU A 305 -13.59 -4.42 -10.77
C LEU A 305 -14.64 -5.50 -11.03
N SER A 306 -14.32 -6.54 -11.82
CA SER A 306 -15.19 -7.68 -12.05
C SER A 306 -15.49 -8.44 -10.76
N ARG A 307 -14.48 -8.65 -9.90
CA ARG A 307 -14.66 -9.28 -8.59
C ARG A 307 -15.58 -8.47 -7.67
N VAL A 308 -15.44 -7.16 -7.62
CA VAL A 308 -16.37 -6.30 -6.87
C VAL A 308 -17.78 -6.39 -7.46
N SER A 309 -17.91 -6.43 -8.80
CA SER A 309 -19.21 -6.55 -9.49
C SER A 309 -19.95 -7.86 -9.17
N GLU A 310 -19.22 -8.97 -8.96
CA GLU A 310 -19.82 -10.23 -8.52
C GLU A 310 -20.51 -10.12 -7.15
N HIS A 311 -20.01 -9.23 -6.29
CA HIS A 311 -20.61 -8.96 -4.99
C HIS A 311 -21.71 -7.90 -5.08
N ASP A 312 -21.49 -6.81 -5.86
CA ASP A 312 -22.45 -5.73 -6.04
C ASP A 312 -22.13 -4.89 -7.30
N GLU A 313 -22.89 -5.11 -8.36
CA GLU A 313 -22.74 -4.40 -9.64
C GLU A 313 -22.91 -2.88 -9.51
N LYS A 314 -23.78 -2.43 -8.63
CA LYS A 314 -24.03 -0.99 -8.44
C LYS A 314 -22.85 -0.30 -7.78
N VAL A 315 -22.23 -0.96 -6.79
CA VAL A 315 -21.00 -0.45 -6.16
C VAL A 315 -19.88 -0.44 -7.16
N ALA A 316 -19.64 -1.53 -7.89
CA ALA A 316 -18.60 -1.60 -8.91
C ALA A 316 -18.75 -0.45 -9.94
N SER A 317 -19.97 -0.17 -10.41
CA SER A 317 -20.24 0.96 -11.31
C SER A 317 -19.89 2.32 -10.69
N GLY A 318 -20.19 2.52 -9.41
CA GLY A 318 -19.81 3.75 -8.67
C GLY A 318 -18.31 3.90 -8.53
N LEU A 319 -17.61 2.83 -8.16
CA LEU A 319 -16.15 2.82 -8.05
C LEU A 319 -15.47 3.07 -9.40
N GLN A 320 -15.97 2.44 -10.45
CA GLN A 320 -15.49 2.66 -11.81
C GLN A 320 -15.63 4.13 -12.23
N GLN A 321 -16.73 4.79 -11.90
CA GLN A 321 -16.94 6.19 -12.21
C GLN A 321 -15.93 7.08 -11.48
N ILE A 322 -15.71 6.84 -10.18
CA ILE A 322 -14.72 7.59 -9.38
C ILE A 322 -13.32 7.40 -9.98
N PHE A 323 -12.94 6.14 -10.22
CA PHE A 323 -11.65 5.80 -10.80
C PHE A 323 -11.42 6.49 -12.16
N ASN A 324 -12.37 6.36 -13.07
CA ASN A 324 -12.29 6.96 -14.42
C ASN A 324 -12.10 8.47 -14.35
N ASN A 325 -12.81 9.14 -13.47
CA ASN A 325 -12.71 10.59 -13.33
C ASN A 325 -11.35 11.01 -12.76
N VAL A 326 -10.86 10.33 -11.72
CA VAL A 326 -9.55 10.62 -11.12
C VAL A 326 -8.43 10.31 -12.13
N ALA A 327 -8.46 9.16 -12.80
CA ALA A 327 -7.48 8.77 -13.81
C ALA A 327 -7.46 9.77 -14.99
N THR A 328 -8.62 10.22 -15.43
CA THR A 328 -8.74 11.25 -16.48
C THR A 328 -8.12 12.56 -16.01
N TRP A 329 -8.41 12.99 -14.79
CA TRP A 329 -7.84 14.20 -14.22
C TRP A 329 -6.31 14.12 -14.07
N ILE A 330 -5.79 13.00 -13.58
CA ILE A 330 -4.33 12.76 -13.48
C ILE A 330 -3.70 12.82 -14.87
N ASN A 331 -4.26 12.09 -15.84
CA ASN A 331 -3.74 12.05 -17.20
C ASN A 331 -3.64 13.45 -17.83
N TYR A 332 -4.66 14.27 -17.62
CA TYR A 332 -4.68 15.66 -18.10
C TYR A 332 -3.68 16.53 -17.33
N SER A 333 -3.62 16.40 -16.01
CA SER A 333 -2.80 17.26 -15.15
C SER A 333 -1.29 17.02 -15.31
N LEU A 334 -0.86 15.82 -15.69
CA LEU A 334 0.54 15.50 -15.90
C LEU A 334 1.10 15.94 -17.25
N SER A 335 0.24 16.19 -18.25
CA SER A 335 0.67 16.79 -19.51
C SER A 335 -0.52 17.38 -20.28
N GLU A 336 -0.26 18.44 -21.08
CA GLU A 336 -1.30 19.05 -21.93
C GLU A 336 -1.86 18.10 -23.01
N SER A 337 -1.09 17.09 -23.40
CA SER A 337 -1.46 16.10 -24.42
C SER A 337 -1.90 14.75 -23.85
N GLY A 338 -2.01 14.64 -22.51
CA GLY A 338 -2.18 13.39 -21.81
C GLY A 338 -0.85 12.75 -21.45
N TYR A 339 -0.77 12.19 -20.24
CA TYR A 339 0.42 11.51 -19.71
C TYR A 339 0.56 10.11 -20.29
N TRP A 340 -0.54 9.35 -20.27
CA TRP A 340 -0.63 8.05 -20.92
C TRP A 340 -1.10 8.21 -22.36
N LYS A 341 -0.61 7.36 -23.25
CA LYS A 341 -0.98 7.38 -24.68
C LYS A 341 -2.43 6.95 -24.92
N THR A 342 -2.95 6.11 -24.05
CA THR A 342 -4.30 5.56 -24.09
C THR A 342 -5.04 5.86 -22.80
N GLU A 343 -6.36 5.86 -22.87
CA GLU A 343 -7.22 5.88 -21.67
C GLU A 343 -7.40 4.42 -21.18
N TRP A 344 -6.31 3.81 -20.72
CA TRP A 344 -6.20 2.40 -20.38
C TRP A 344 -7.25 1.88 -19.39
N TRP A 345 -7.83 2.77 -18.62
CA TRP A 345 -8.87 2.45 -17.63
C TRP A 345 -10.29 2.37 -18.24
N LYS A 346 -10.48 2.67 -19.52
CA LYS A 346 -11.78 2.61 -20.22
C LYS A 346 -11.95 1.24 -20.96
#